data_5d75f8efad69ea3eb05b863ab33baa2b
#
_entry.id   5d75f8efad69ea3eb05b863ab33baa2b
#
_cell.length_a   1.000
_cell.length_b   1.000
_cell.length_c   1.000
_cell.angle_alpha   90.00
_cell.angle_beta   90.00
_cell.angle_gamma   90.00
#
_symmetry.space_group_name_H-M   'P 1'
#
loop_
_entity.id
_entity.type
_entity.pdbx_description
1 polymer ?
#
loop_
_entity_poly.entity_id
_entity_poly.type
_entity_poly.pdbx_seq_one_letter_code
_entity_poly.pdbx_strand_id
1 'polypeptide(L)'
;MMKFPIIILSIFMLLPAFVLNAQDRNNEKVLIEPKEIKPSFDGGDAVKFQKWVEEHRIYPEEAKKAGIEGRVTLQFTITKEGKLTNVKLIRGVHPLLDQEAIRVIESAPQKWTPGLDYKGEPRDVIYTYPMIFSLPKE
;
A
#
# COMPACT_ATOMS: atom_id res chain seq x y z
N MET A 1 -25.71 -46.14 49.20
CA MET A 1 -26.78 -45.14 49.07
C MET A 1 -26.28 -43.69 48.99
N MET A 2 -25.33 -43.34 49.80
CA MET A 2 -24.81 -41.97 49.77
C MET A 2 -23.89 -41.64 48.62
N LYS A 3 -23.56 -42.61 47.81
CA LYS A 3 -22.64 -42.45 46.67
C LYS A 3 -23.27 -41.76 45.48
N PHE A 4 -24.55 -41.82 45.32
CA PHE A 4 -25.24 -41.28 44.18
C PHE A 4 -25.22 -39.77 44.05
N PRO A 5 -25.42 -39.00 45.12
CA PRO A 5 -25.36 -37.54 45.00
C PRO A 5 -23.97 -37.03 44.68
N ILE A 6 -22.92 -37.74 45.07
CA ILE A 6 -21.56 -37.36 44.78
C ILE A 6 -21.22 -37.49 43.30
N ILE A 7 -21.71 -38.56 42.70
CA ILE A 7 -21.51 -38.82 41.25
C ILE A 7 -22.20 -37.76 40.39
N ILE A 8 -23.40 -37.37 40.78
CA ILE A 8 -24.18 -36.35 40.10
C ILE A 8 -23.46 -34.98 40.17
N LEU A 9 -22.85 -34.66 41.30
CA LEU A 9 -22.11 -33.43 41.46
C LEU A 9 -20.87 -33.34 40.57
N SER A 10 -20.19 -34.47 40.38
CA SER A 10 -18.99 -34.47 39.52
C SER A 10 -19.33 -34.30 38.04
N ILE A 11 -20.45 -34.82 37.58
CA ILE A 11 -20.92 -34.65 36.24
C ILE A 11 -21.35 -33.21 35.99
N PHE A 12 -21.97 -32.61 36.97
CA PHE A 12 -22.43 -31.23 36.88
C PHE A 12 -21.28 -30.24 36.77
N MET A 13 -20.14 -30.50 37.37
CA MET A 13 -18.97 -29.66 37.30
C MET A 13 -18.28 -29.67 35.94
N LEU A 14 -18.41 -30.75 35.20
CA LEU A 14 -17.79 -30.85 33.85
C LEU A 14 -18.48 -29.97 32.81
N LEU A 15 -19.78 -29.76 32.94
CA LEU A 15 -20.55 -28.98 31.97
C LEU A 15 -20.16 -27.49 31.93
N PRO A 16 -19.97 -26.80 33.07
CA PRO A 16 -19.55 -25.40 33.04
C PRO A 16 -18.17 -25.20 32.43
N ALA A 17 -17.24 -26.11 32.66
CA ALA A 17 -15.91 -26.02 32.05
C ALA A 17 -15.93 -26.13 30.52
N PHE A 18 -16.83 -26.96 30.02
CA PHE A 18 -16.98 -27.13 28.58
C PHE A 18 -17.57 -25.87 27.91
N VAL A 19 -18.51 -25.22 28.58
CA VAL A 19 -19.12 -23.98 28.10
C VAL A 19 -18.12 -22.84 28.09
N LEU A 20 -17.22 -22.75 29.06
CA LEU A 20 -16.17 -21.75 29.10
C LEU A 20 -15.19 -21.87 27.93
N ASN A 21 -14.84 -23.10 27.56
CA ASN A 21 -13.98 -23.33 26.41
C ASN A 21 -14.60 -22.88 25.08
N ALA A 22 -15.91 -23.01 24.93
CA ALA A 22 -16.60 -22.55 23.75
C ALA A 22 -16.64 -21.03 23.64
N GLN A 23 -16.69 -20.33 24.75
CA GLN A 23 -16.65 -18.88 24.79
C GLN A 23 -15.27 -18.31 24.46
N ASP A 24 -14.21 -18.96 24.92
CA ASP A 24 -12.85 -18.54 24.61
C ASP A 24 -12.53 -18.60 23.11
N ARG A 25 -13.12 -19.59 22.42
CA ARG A 25 -12.94 -19.70 20.97
C ARG A 25 -13.55 -18.55 20.18
N ASN A 26 -14.59 -17.95 20.71
CA ASN A 26 -15.24 -16.82 20.05
C ASN A 26 -14.48 -15.52 20.24
N ASN A 27 -13.68 -15.41 21.29
CA ASN A 27 -12.87 -14.23 21.56
C ASN A 27 -11.59 -14.18 20.71
N GLU A 28 -11.11 -15.32 20.25
CA GLU A 28 -9.93 -15.36 19.39
C GLU A 28 -10.17 -14.76 18.00
N LYS A 29 -11.42 -14.67 17.58
CA LYS A 29 -11.75 -14.13 16.25
C LYS A 29 -11.72 -12.62 16.16
N VAL A 30 -11.49 -11.92 17.26
CA VAL A 30 -11.56 -10.46 17.30
C VAL A 30 -10.19 -9.79 17.32
N LEU A 31 -9.12 -10.57 17.27
CA LEU A 31 -7.77 -10.00 17.14
C LEU A 31 -7.54 -9.55 15.70
N ILE A 32 -8.05 -8.36 15.38
CA ILE A 32 -7.70 -7.66 14.15
C ILE A 32 -6.31 -7.07 14.39
N GLU A 33 -5.31 -7.66 13.77
CA GLU A 33 -3.98 -7.08 13.82
C GLU A 33 -4.00 -5.70 13.16
N PRO A 34 -3.45 -4.68 13.81
CA PRO A 34 -3.37 -3.36 13.20
C PRO A 34 -2.54 -3.46 11.91
N LYS A 35 -3.15 -3.05 10.81
CA LYS A 35 -2.52 -3.09 9.51
C LYS A 35 -1.99 -1.71 9.14
N GLU A 36 -0.80 -1.68 8.53
CA GLU A 36 -0.29 -0.46 7.95
C GLU A 36 -1.20 0.01 6.82
N ILE A 37 -1.43 1.32 6.77
CA ILE A 37 -2.22 1.95 5.72
C ILE A 37 -1.26 2.66 4.77
N LYS A 38 -1.37 2.35 3.50
CA LYS A 38 -0.54 2.97 2.46
C LYS A 38 -1.01 4.39 2.18
N PRO A 39 -0.11 5.29 1.75
CA PRO A 39 -0.52 6.62 1.31
C PRO A 39 -1.54 6.54 0.18
N SER A 40 -2.42 7.54 0.13
CA SER A 40 -3.41 7.66 -0.94
C SER A 40 -3.22 8.97 -1.68
N PHE A 41 -3.58 8.98 -2.96
CA PHE A 41 -3.49 10.16 -3.82
C PHE A 41 -4.90 10.65 -4.16
N ASP A 42 -5.19 11.89 -3.80
CA ASP A 42 -6.47 12.56 -4.07
C ASP A 42 -7.68 11.68 -3.66
N GLY A 43 -7.58 11.06 -2.48
CA GLY A 43 -8.62 10.19 -1.95
C GLY A 43 -8.72 8.81 -2.59
N GLY A 44 -7.80 8.46 -3.49
CA GLY A 44 -7.79 7.16 -4.16
C GLY A 44 -6.53 6.36 -3.86
N ASP A 45 -6.39 5.21 -4.48
CA ASP A 45 -5.24 4.35 -4.31
C ASP A 45 -4.11 4.68 -5.31
N ALA A 46 -3.11 3.82 -5.39
CA ALA A 46 -1.98 3.99 -6.28
C ALA A 46 -2.39 4.04 -7.76
N VAL A 47 -3.50 3.41 -8.13
CA VAL A 47 -4.01 3.43 -9.51
C VAL A 47 -4.43 4.84 -9.90
N LYS A 48 -4.99 5.61 -8.98
CA LYS A 48 -5.38 6.99 -9.26
C LYS A 48 -4.17 7.87 -9.57
N PHE A 49 -3.07 7.69 -8.85
CA PHE A 49 -1.83 8.39 -9.14
C PHE A 49 -1.26 7.96 -10.49
N GLN A 50 -1.25 6.67 -10.77
CA GLN A 50 -0.80 6.16 -12.06
C GLN A 50 -1.59 6.77 -13.22
N LYS A 51 -2.90 6.85 -13.08
CA LYS A 51 -3.77 7.47 -14.08
C LYS A 51 -3.41 8.94 -14.28
N TRP A 52 -3.19 9.68 -13.19
CA TRP A 52 -2.78 11.07 -13.27
C TRP A 52 -1.46 11.21 -14.07
N VAL A 53 -0.49 10.36 -13.78
CA VAL A 53 0.81 10.37 -14.49
C VAL A 53 0.62 10.09 -15.97
N GLU A 54 -0.19 9.07 -16.32
CA GLU A 54 -0.45 8.72 -17.73
C GLU A 54 -1.12 9.87 -18.50
N GLU A 55 -1.96 10.64 -17.84
CA GLU A 55 -2.64 11.78 -18.45
C GLU A 55 -1.73 13.00 -18.62
N HIS A 56 -0.69 13.13 -17.83
CA HIS A 56 0.15 14.34 -17.78
C HIS A 56 1.55 14.15 -18.34
N ARG A 57 2.01 12.91 -18.49
CA ARG A 57 3.32 12.68 -19.07
C ARG A 57 3.31 12.98 -20.56
N ILE A 58 4.45 13.48 -21.05
CA ILE A 58 4.62 13.81 -22.45
C ILE A 58 5.75 12.94 -23.00
N TYR A 59 5.45 12.19 -24.05
CA TYR A 59 6.50 11.42 -24.72
C TYR A 59 7.38 12.40 -25.49
N PRO A 60 8.70 12.50 -25.20
CA PRO A 60 9.56 13.46 -25.91
C PRO A 60 9.59 13.18 -27.41
N GLU A 61 9.42 14.22 -28.23
CA GLU A 61 9.38 14.08 -29.70
C GLU A 61 10.63 13.45 -30.28
N GLU A 62 11.79 13.83 -29.77
CA GLU A 62 13.07 13.27 -30.24
C GLU A 62 13.14 11.75 -29.93
N ALA A 63 12.61 11.34 -28.77
CA ALA A 63 12.56 9.92 -28.43
C ALA A 63 11.59 9.16 -29.32
N LYS A 64 10.45 9.74 -29.63
CA LYS A 64 9.51 9.15 -30.62
C LYS A 64 10.16 8.93 -31.95
N LYS A 65 10.81 9.96 -32.49
CA LYS A 65 11.46 9.89 -33.80
C LYS A 65 12.58 8.87 -33.83
N ALA A 66 13.29 8.70 -32.73
CA ALA A 66 14.38 7.74 -32.62
C ALA A 66 13.92 6.35 -32.25
N GLY A 67 12.62 6.15 -31.97
CA GLY A 67 12.10 4.86 -31.56
C GLY A 67 12.56 4.41 -30.18
N ILE A 68 12.85 5.36 -29.29
CA ILE A 68 13.36 5.04 -27.94
C ILE A 68 12.21 4.70 -27.02
N GLU A 69 12.25 3.49 -26.47
CA GLU A 69 11.26 2.94 -25.55
C GLU A 69 11.97 2.34 -24.33
N GLY A 70 11.25 2.16 -23.26
CA GLY A 70 11.77 1.44 -22.10
C GLY A 70 11.06 1.77 -20.81
N ARG A 71 11.55 1.16 -19.74
CA ARG A 71 11.03 1.35 -18.39
C ARG A 71 12.00 2.22 -17.59
N VAL A 72 11.50 3.36 -17.12
CA VAL A 72 12.24 4.21 -16.18
C VAL A 72 11.71 3.93 -14.78
N THR A 73 12.59 3.57 -13.86
CA THR A 73 12.20 3.30 -12.49
C THR A 73 12.63 4.47 -11.61
N LEU A 74 11.65 5.10 -10.98
CA LEU A 74 11.84 6.20 -10.07
C LEU A 74 11.51 5.78 -8.64
N GLN A 75 12.04 6.52 -7.70
CA GLN A 75 11.70 6.37 -6.30
C GLN A 75 11.44 7.75 -5.73
N PHE A 76 10.42 7.87 -4.91
CA PHE A 76 10.11 9.12 -4.21
C PHE A 76 9.55 8.82 -2.82
N THR A 77 9.51 9.84 -1.99
CA THR A 77 9.01 9.72 -0.63
C THR A 77 7.71 10.50 -0.48
N ILE A 78 6.69 9.84 0.07
CA ILE A 78 5.50 10.54 0.57
C ILE A 78 5.72 10.74 2.06
N THR A 79 5.90 12.00 2.46
CA THR A 79 6.22 12.32 3.84
C THR A 79 5.01 12.16 4.75
N LYS A 80 5.28 12.13 6.05
CA LYS A 80 4.21 12.11 7.06
C LYS A 80 3.29 13.32 7.01
N GLU A 81 3.72 14.40 6.34
CA GLU A 81 2.90 15.58 6.08
C GLU A 81 2.10 15.48 4.77
N GLY A 82 2.23 14.38 4.03
CA GLY A 82 1.52 14.19 2.77
C GLY A 82 2.17 14.87 1.58
N LYS A 83 3.48 15.11 1.63
CA LYS A 83 4.21 15.73 0.54
C LYS A 83 5.03 14.73 -0.24
N LEU A 84 4.99 14.83 -1.57
CA LEU A 84 5.88 14.07 -2.45
C LEU A 84 7.20 14.79 -2.55
N THR A 85 8.28 14.14 -2.12
CA THR A 85 9.63 14.70 -2.09
C THR A 85 10.66 13.67 -2.53
N ASN A 86 11.89 14.13 -2.69
CA ASN A 86 13.05 13.27 -2.87
C ASN A 86 12.92 12.31 -4.05
N VAL A 87 12.59 12.85 -5.22
CA VAL A 87 12.47 12.07 -6.44
C VAL A 87 13.86 11.65 -6.90
N LYS A 88 14.05 10.34 -7.06
CA LYS A 88 15.34 9.76 -7.47
C LYS A 88 15.14 8.83 -8.66
N LEU A 89 16.09 8.90 -9.59
CA LEU A 89 16.17 7.94 -10.67
C LEU A 89 16.89 6.67 -10.17
N ILE A 90 16.19 5.55 -10.12
CA ILE A 90 16.76 4.28 -9.69
C ILE A 90 17.34 3.53 -10.87
N ARG A 91 16.60 3.51 -11.99
CA ARG A 91 17.06 2.87 -13.21
C ARG A 91 16.55 3.65 -14.42
N GLY A 92 17.49 4.21 -15.20
CA GLY A 92 17.18 4.93 -16.41
C GLY A 92 17.29 4.07 -17.66
N VAL A 93 16.80 4.60 -18.76
CA VAL A 93 16.88 3.99 -20.09
C VAL A 93 17.63 4.91 -21.03
N HIS A 94 17.21 6.16 -21.09
CA HIS A 94 17.76 7.17 -21.96
C HIS A 94 17.48 8.55 -21.35
N PRO A 95 18.42 9.51 -21.45
CA PRO A 95 18.23 10.83 -20.82
C PRO A 95 16.93 11.52 -21.17
N LEU A 96 16.44 11.39 -22.40
CA LEU A 96 15.17 11.99 -22.82
C LEU A 96 13.98 11.46 -22.03
N LEU A 97 13.91 10.13 -21.87
CA LEU A 97 12.84 9.51 -21.10
C LEU A 97 13.01 9.73 -19.61
N ASP A 98 14.24 9.66 -19.13
CA ASP A 98 14.55 9.82 -17.71
C ASP A 98 14.16 11.20 -17.21
N GLN A 99 14.48 12.24 -17.98
CA GLN A 99 14.14 13.63 -17.64
C GLN A 99 12.63 13.84 -17.60
N GLU A 100 11.91 13.29 -18.57
CA GLU A 100 10.46 13.42 -18.59
C GLU A 100 9.81 12.69 -17.42
N ALA A 101 10.32 11.52 -17.08
CA ALA A 101 9.82 10.77 -15.93
C ALA A 101 9.97 11.56 -14.62
N ILE A 102 11.12 12.16 -14.41
CA ILE A 102 11.36 13.01 -13.24
C ILE A 102 10.44 14.24 -13.28
N ARG A 103 10.37 14.91 -14.42
CA ARG A 103 9.55 16.11 -14.58
C ARG A 103 8.08 15.87 -14.19
N VAL A 104 7.47 14.83 -14.73
CA VAL A 104 6.05 14.58 -14.49
C VAL A 104 5.77 14.22 -13.04
N ILE A 105 6.63 13.44 -12.40
CA ILE A 105 6.47 13.10 -10.99
C ILE A 105 6.62 14.33 -10.10
N GLU A 106 7.63 15.18 -10.38
CA GLU A 106 7.83 16.41 -9.62
C GLU A 106 6.71 17.43 -9.83
N SER A 107 6.01 17.37 -10.96
CA SER A 107 4.88 18.26 -11.26
C SER A 107 3.57 17.81 -10.64
N ALA A 108 3.53 16.68 -9.98
CA ALA A 108 2.30 16.14 -9.40
C ALA A 108 1.76 17.07 -8.31
N PRO A 109 0.44 17.28 -8.25
CA PRO A 109 -0.15 18.09 -7.20
C PRO A 109 0.04 17.45 -5.84
N GLN A 110 0.19 18.28 -4.82
CA GLN A 110 0.40 17.82 -3.44
C GLN A 110 -0.93 17.41 -2.80
N LYS A 111 -1.53 16.33 -3.32
CA LYS A 111 -2.82 15.79 -2.88
C LYS A 111 -2.69 14.43 -2.21
N TRP A 112 -1.54 14.19 -1.60
CA TRP A 112 -1.29 12.92 -0.92
C TRP A 112 -1.79 12.95 0.51
N THR A 113 -2.40 11.84 0.93
CA THR A 113 -2.67 11.55 2.34
C THR A 113 -1.57 10.62 2.81
N PRO A 114 -0.90 10.92 3.93
CA PRO A 114 0.23 10.11 4.36
C PRO A 114 -0.17 8.70 4.74
N GLY A 115 0.77 7.78 4.63
CA GLY A 115 0.60 6.42 5.15
C GLY A 115 0.60 6.41 6.66
N LEU A 116 -0.04 5.40 7.23
CA LEU A 116 -0.10 5.21 8.68
C LEU A 116 0.62 3.92 9.06
N ASP A 117 1.33 3.96 10.17
CA ASP A 117 1.92 2.76 10.74
C ASP A 117 0.86 1.91 11.46
N TYR A 118 1.30 0.80 12.04
CA TYR A 118 0.40 -0.10 12.76
C TYR A 118 -0.19 0.52 14.04
N LYS A 119 0.33 1.65 14.51
CA LYS A 119 -0.23 2.41 15.62
C LYS A 119 -1.22 3.47 15.17
N GLY A 120 -1.39 3.64 13.86
CA GLY A 120 -2.24 4.68 13.29
C GLY A 120 -1.58 6.05 13.19
N GLU A 121 -0.27 6.11 13.33
CA GLU A 121 0.46 7.38 13.24
C GLU A 121 1.00 7.61 11.82
N PRO A 122 0.96 8.86 11.32
CA PRO A 122 1.52 9.18 10.01
C PRO A 122 3.01 8.88 9.94
N ARG A 123 3.44 8.35 8.81
CA ARG A 123 4.85 8.03 8.59
C ARG A 123 5.29 8.37 7.18
N ASP A 124 6.60 8.51 6.98
CA ASP A 124 7.18 8.63 5.64
C ASP A 124 7.14 7.27 4.96
N VAL A 125 6.77 7.25 3.68
CA VAL A 125 6.73 6.02 2.88
C VAL A 125 7.49 6.25 1.60
N ILE A 126 8.36 5.31 1.27
CA ILE A 126 9.12 5.31 0.02
C ILE A 126 8.35 4.52 -1.03
N TYR A 127 8.10 5.16 -2.16
CA TYR A 127 7.44 4.56 -3.32
C TYR A 127 8.45 4.29 -4.41
N THR A 128 8.38 3.12 -5.00
CA THR A 128 9.09 2.79 -6.23
C THR A 128 8.08 2.80 -7.38
N TYR A 129 8.30 3.62 -8.38
CA TYR A 129 7.37 3.83 -9.48
C TYR A 129 8.04 3.45 -10.81
N PRO A 130 7.57 2.38 -11.47
CA PRO A 130 8.03 2.04 -12.82
C PRO A 130 7.18 2.80 -13.85
N MET A 131 7.84 3.59 -14.70
CA MET A 131 7.18 4.32 -15.76
C MET A 131 7.56 3.70 -17.09
N ILE A 132 6.57 3.18 -17.80
CA ILE A 132 6.80 2.48 -19.07
C ILE A 132 6.51 3.43 -20.22
N PHE A 133 7.54 3.66 -21.05
CA PHE A 133 7.41 4.41 -22.29
C PHE A 133 7.37 3.42 -23.44
N SER A 134 6.24 3.37 -24.13
CA SER A 134 6.08 2.51 -25.31
C SER A 134 5.42 3.28 -26.43
N LEU A 135 5.85 3.02 -27.63
CA LEU A 135 5.28 3.62 -28.83
C LEU A 135 4.20 2.71 -29.40
N PRO A 136 3.15 3.29 -30.04
CA PRO A 136 2.14 2.47 -30.66
C PRO A 136 2.76 1.66 -31.81
N LYS A 137 2.40 0.39 -31.83
CA LYS A 137 2.82 -0.50 -32.94
C LYS A 137 1.85 -0.35 -34.10
N GLU A 138 2.39 -0.09 -35.27
CA GLU A 138 1.61 -0.03 -36.48
C GLU A 138 1.31 -1.43 -37.03
#